data_4d0ad8dc77d89c157a781591c05f5472
#
_entry.id   4d0ad8dc77d89c157a781591c05f5472
#
_cell.length_a   1.000
_cell.length_b   1.000
_cell.length_c   1.000
_cell.angle_alpha   90.00
_cell.angle_beta   90.00
_cell.angle_gamma   90.00
#
_symmetry.space_group_name_H-M   'P 1'
#
loop_
_entity.id
_entity.type
_entity.pdbx_description
1 polymer ?
#
loop_
_entity_poly.entity_id
_entity_poly.type
_entity_poly.pdbx_seq_one_letter_code
_entity_poly.pdbx_strand_id
1 'polypeptide(L)'
;MRALIVVLALVATPFLTAVSQSPQGSDCDNGLGDEHRSDSGQVHAHKGLCATQPPPPDADNDGVPDDLDLCPNTTPGATVDASGCPVEPPPGCVNSVGIGTGMVMGQVFVDDPSQNYPYLAGWCVEVRDASGAVIATGVTSGVALDIEGNNYSITGVPAGTYTVCEVLPPNTTWHETTPTSGPDCGGGVFGLIAVVMEGGAADLLWFGNLP
;
A
#
# COMPACT_ATOMS: atom_id res chain seq x y z
N MET A 1 -29.23 -41.10 36.16
CA MET A 1 -28.30 -40.87 35.05
C MET A 1 -29.14 -40.77 33.78
N ARG A 2 -29.31 -39.55 33.27
CA ARG A 2 -30.01 -39.28 32.00
C ARG A 2 -28.95 -38.80 31.00
N ALA A 3 -28.70 -39.59 29.98
CA ALA A 3 -27.78 -39.25 28.90
C ALA A 3 -28.45 -38.20 27.99
N LEU A 4 -27.78 -37.06 27.82
CA LEU A 4 -28.17 -36.00 26.90
C LEU A 4 -27.50 -36.31 25.56
N ILE A 5 -28.29 -36.70 24.57
CA ILE A 5 -27.81 -36.88 23.18
C ILE A 5 -27.84 -35.51 22.51
N VAL A 6 -26.66 -34.96 22.23
CA VAL A 6 -26.52 -33.74 21.41
C VAL A 6 -26.49 -34.18 19.97
N VAL A 7 -27.55 -33.88 19.22
CA VAL A 7 -27.61 -34.06 17.76
C VAL A 7 -26.96 -32.86 17.14
N LEU A 8 -25.77 -33.05 16.55
CA LEU A 8 -25.08 -32.04 15.76
C LEU A 8 -25.71 -32.01 14.36
N ALA A 9 -26.51 -31.00 14.08
CA ALA A 9 -27.02 -30.76 12.74
C ALA A 9 -25.89 -30.11 11.89
N LEU A 10 -25.35 -30.89 10.94
CA LEU A 10 -24.51 -30.35 9.89
C LEU A 10 -25.38 -29.52 8.93
N VAL A 11 -25.26 -28.21 9.00
CA VAL A 11 -25.81 -27.31 7.99
C VAL A 11 -24.78 -27.28 6.84
N ALA A 12 -25.12 -27.97 5.76
CA ALA A 12 -24.39 -27.87 4.50
C ALA A 12 -24.72 -26.53 3.86
N THR A 13 -23.81 -25.59 3.93
CA THR A 13 -23.88 -24.35 3.13
C THR A 13 -23.54 -24.68 1.69
N PRO A 14 -24.37 -24.29 0.71
CA PRO A 14 -24.00 -24.44 -0.69
C PRO A 14 -22.84 -23.47 -0.98
N PHE A 15 -21.72 -24.02 -1.45
CA PHE A 15 -20.67 -23.25 -2.09
C PHE A 15 -21.26 -22.56 -3.32
N LEU A 16 -21.54 -21.26 -3.23
CA LEU A 16 -21.65 -20.45 -4.41
C LEU A 16 -20.24 -20.37 -4.99
N THR A 17 -20.03 -21.07 -6.09
CA THR A 17 -18.89 -20.82 -6.97
C THR A 17 -19.05 -19.39 -7.48
N ALA A 18 -18.29 -18.47 -6.91
CA ALA A 18 -18.09 -17.17 -7.51
C ALA A 18 -17.44 -17.42 -8.87
N VAL A 19 -18.22 -17.19 -9.93
CA VAL A 19 -17.66 -17.05 -11.26
C VAL A 19 -16.77 -15.83 -11.20
N SER A 20 -15.46 -16.06 -11.20
CA SER A 20 -14.46 -15.03 -11.41
C SER A 20 -14.78 -14.40 -12.77
N GLN A 21 -15.43 -13.25 -12.75
CA GLN A 21 -15.45 -12.38 -13.93
C GLN A 21 -14.02 -11.87 -14.05
N SER A 22 -13.32 -12.40 -15.04
CA SER A 22 -12.08 -11.78 -15.52
C SER A 22 -12.38 -10.29 -15.72
N PRO A 23 -11.50 -9.38 -15.28
CA PRO A 23 -11.63 -7.99 -15.64
C PRO A 23 -11.70 -7.96 -17.16
N GLN A 24 -12.82 -7.46 -17.69
CA GLN A 24 -12.99 -7.24 -19.11
C GLN A 24 -11.81 -6.40 -19.54
N GLY A 25 -11.00 -6.97 -20.44
CA GLY A 25 -9.87 -6.27 -21.01
C GLY A 25 -10.35 -4.90 -21.46
N SER A 26 -9.61 -3.88 -21.03
CA SER A 26 -9.79 -2.53 -21.53
C SER A 26 -9.83 -2.63 -23.05
N ASP A 27 -11.02 -2.38 -23.62
CA ASP A 27 -11.21 -2.22 -25.03
C ASP A 27 -10.19 -1.19 -25.49
N CYS A 28 -9.22 -1.60 -26.28
CA CYS A 28 -8.31 -0.69 -26.96
C CYS A 28 -9.11 0.01 -28.08
N ASP A 29 -10.15 0.73 -27.70
CA ASP A 29 -10.89 1.62 -28.55
C ASP A 29 -10.07 2.90 -28.75
N ASN A 30 -9.10 2.84 -29.64
CA ASN A 30 -8.61 4.03 -30.30
C ASN A 30 -9.77 4.55 -31.14
N GLY A 31 -10.54 5.49 -30.59
CA GLY A 31 -11.70 6.14 -31.19
C GLY A 31 -11.46 6.66 -32.61
N LEU A 32 -11.49 5.76 -33.56
CA LEU A 32 -11.74 6.03 -34.94
C LEU A 32 -13.09 5.43 -35.26
N GLY A 33 -14.06 6.34 -35.34
CA GLY A 33 -15.46 6.11 -35.53
C GLY A 33 -15.81 5.03 -36.54
N ASP A 34 -16.92 4.38 -36.26
CA ASP A 34 -17.79 3.73 -37.21
C ASP A 34 -17.97 4.56 -38.45
N GLU A 35 -17.27 4.23 -39.53
CA GLU A 35 -17.70 4.56 -40.90
C GLU A 35 -16.84 3.78 -41.90
N HIS A 36 -17.01 2.47 -42.01
CA HIS A 36 -16.84 1.74 -43.26
C HIS A 36 -17.42 0.34 -43.15
N ARG A 37 -18.73 0.30 -43.21
CA ARG A 37 -19.45 -0.92 -43.55
C ARG A 37 -19.31 -1.12 -45.05
N SER A 38 -18.26 -1.79 -45.51
CA SER A 38 -18.22 -2.26 -46.88
C SER A 38 -18.97 -3.60 -47.00
N ASP A 39 -19.86 -3.66 -47.96
CA ASP A 39 -20.86 -4.67 -48.24
C ASP A 39 -20.28 -5.97 -48.87
N SER A 40 -19.12 -6.41 -48.40
CA SER A 40 -18.55 -7.69 -48.83
C SER A 40 -18.02 -8.45 -47.59
N GLY A 41 -18.88 -9.32 -47.12
CA GLY A 41 -18.77 -10.22 -45.95
C GLY A 41 -17.45 -10.95 -45.68
N GLN A 42 -16.33 -10.27 -45.62
CA GLN A 42 -15.09 -10.79 -45.10
C GLN A 42 -14.75 -10.09 -43.80
N VAL A 43 -15.00 -10.79 -42.70
CA VAL A 43 -14.54 -10.40 -41.38
C VAL A 43 -13.03 -10.51 -41.40
N HIS A 44 -12.35 -9.42 -41.68
CA HIS A 44 -10.91 -9.31 -41.36
C HIS A 44 -10.81 -9.19 -39.84
N ALA A 45 -10.49 -10.31 -39.19
CA ALA A 45 -10.08 -10.30 -37.81
C ALA A 45 -8.79 -9.47 -37.74
N HIS A 46 -8.93 -8.18 -37.43
CA HIS A 46 -7.81 -7.39 -36.96
C HIS A 46 -7.39 -7.97 -35.61
N LYS A 47 -6.41 -8.88 -35.62
CA LYS A 47 -5.60 -9.17 -34.47
C LYS A 47 -4.87 -7.89 -34.15
N GLY A 48 -5.52 -6.95 -33.48
CA GLY A 48 -4.88 -5.87 -32.79
C GLY A 48 -4.03 -6.51 -31.69
N LEU A 49 -2.74 -6.69 -31.97
CA LEU A 49 -1.76 -6.85 -30.94
C LEU A 49 -1.86 -5.57 -30.12
N CYS A 50 -2.57 -5.62 -28.99
CA CYS A 50 -2.30 -4.69 -27.91
C CYS A 50 -0.84 -4.98 -27.53
N ALA A 51 0.09 -4.31 -28.18
CA ALA A 51 1.45 -4.27 -27.71
C ALA A 51 1.34 -3.69 -26.30
N THR A 52 1.67 -4.49 -25.30
CA THR A 52 1.95 -3.95 -23.97
C THR A 52 2.94 -2.83 -24.19
N GLN A 53 2.48 -1.59 -24.01
CA GLN A 53 3.36 -0.44 -24.10
C GLN A 53 4.50 -0.71 -23.14
N PRO A 54 5.74 -0.63 -23.55
CA PRO A 54 6.85 -0.79 -22.61
C PRO A 54 6.64 0.21 -21.46
N PRO A 55 7.01 -0.15 -20.25
CA PRO A 55 6.94 0.80 -19.13
C PRO A 55 7.64 2.10 -19.55
N PRO A 56 7.15 3.25 -19.07
CA PRO A 56 7.83 4.52 -19.32
C PRO A 56 9.31 4.43 -18.90
N PRO A 57 10.22 5.14 -19.59
CA PRO A 57 11.60 5.22 -19.14
C PRO A 57 11.68 5.79 -17.72
N ASP A 58 12.58 5.26 -16.92
CA ASP A 58 12.93 5.68 -15.57
C ASP A 58 14.45 5.52 -15.45
N ALA A 59 15.16 6.62 -15.69
CA ALA A 59 16.59 6.62 -15.97
C ALA A 59 17.45 6.38 -14.72
N ASP A 60 17.01 6.85 -13.55
CA ASP A 60 17.71 6.68 -12.27
C ASP A 60 17.11 5.58 -11.38
N ASN A 61 16.00 4.98 -11.83
CA ASN A 61 15.32 3.86 -11.18
C ASN A 61 14.82 4.20 -9.77
N ASP A 62 14.29 5.40 -9.59
CA ASP A 62 13.70 5.83 -8.34
C ASP A 62 12.19 5.50 -8.24
N GLY A 63 11.59 4.98 -9.32
CA GLY A 63 10.21 4.56 -9.43
C GLY A 63 9.29 5.61 -10.04
N VAL A 64 9.80 6.79 -10.39
CA VAL A 64 9.07 7.85 -11.08
C VAL A 64 9.54 7.92 -12.54
N PRO A 65 8.62 7.84 -13.53
CA PRO A 65 9.00 7.96 -14.93
C PRO A 65 9.66 9.30 -15.29
N ASP A 66 10.61 9.30 -16.20
CA ASP A 66 11.38 10.47 -16.64
C ASP A 66 10.53 11.69 -17.01
N ASP A 67 9.32 11.48 -17.53
CA ASP A 67 8.41 12.55 -17.92
C ASP A 67 7.66 13.21 -16.75
N LEU A 68 7.66 12.55 -15.60
CA LEU A 68 7.07 13.04 -14.34
C LEU A 68 8.14 13.38 -13.31
N ASP A 69 9.39 12.96 -13.54
CA ASP A 69 10.50 13.15 -12.63
C ASP A 69 11.10 14.56 -12.74
N LEU A 70 11.05 15.29 -11.63
CA LEU A 70 11.65 16.63 -11.49
C LEU A 70 13.09 16.57 -10.95
N CYS A 71 13.54 15.42 -10.46
CA CYS A 71 14.86 15.20 -9.88
C CYS A 71 15.62 14.06 -10.57
N PRO A 72 15.92 14.17 -11.87
CA PRO A 72 16.36 13.07 -12.75
C PRO A 72 17.80 12.60 -12.49
N ASN A 73 18.21 12.38 -11.31
CA ASN A 73 19.45 11.76 -10.86
C ASN A 73 19.36 11.47 -9.35
N THR A 74 18.23 11.04 -8.89
CA THR A 74 18.04 10.63 -7.50
C THR A 74 18.96 9.45 -7.18
N THR A 75 19.56 9.46 -6.00
CA THR A 75 20.44 8.37 -5.59
C THR A 75 19.65 7.07 -5.50
N PRO A 76 20.07 5.96 -6.13
CA PRO A 76 19.37 4.69 -6.07
C PRO A 76 19.08 4.27 -4.63
N GLY A 77 17.81 3.96 -4.36
CA GLY A 77 17.32 3.57 -3.03
C GLY A 77 16.98 4.73 -2.09
N ALA A 78 17.07 5.98 -2.55
CA ALA A 78 16.50 7.10 -1.82
C ALA A 78 14.97 7.01 -1.81
N THR A 79 14.36 7.46 -0.73
CA THR A 79 12.91 7.65 -0.68
C THR A 79 12.57 8.92 -1.44
N VAL A 80 11.65 8.83 -2.42
CA VAL A 80 11.26 9.97 -3.25
C VAL A 80 9.77 10.26 -3.12
N ASP A 81 9.39 11.50 -3.40
CA ASP A 81 8.00 11.90 -3.54
C ASP A 81 7.45 11.54 -4.95
N ALA A 82 6.19 11.89 -5.21
CA ALA A 82 5.55 11.61 -6.51
C ALA A 82 6.19 12.32 -7.71
N SER A 83 7.12 13.23 -7.46
CA SER A 83 7.88 13.97 -8.49
C SER A 83 9.33 13.47 -8.62
N GLY A 84 9.70 12.33 -8.03
CA GLY A 84 11.06 11.80 -8.09
C GLY A 84 12.07 12.51 -7.19
N CYS A 85 11.62 13.47 -6.36
CA CYS A 85 12.53 14.24 -5.52
C CYS A 85 12.74 13.59 -4.16
N PRO A 86 14.01 13.50 -3.67
CA PRO A 86 14.30 12.91 -2.37
C PRO A 86 13.56 13.58 -1.22
N VAL A 87 12.91 12.78 -0.38
CA VAL A 87 12.24 13.25 0.84
C VAL A 87 13.06 12.84 2.05
N GLU A 88 13.48 13.81 2.84
CA GLU A 88 14.19 13.54 4.08
C GLU A 88 13.20 13.17 5.18
N PRO A 89 13.32 11.97 5.77
CA PRO A 89 12.46 11.59 6.90
C PRO A 89 12.77 12.48 8.13
N PRO A 90 11.85 12.54 9.09
CA PRO A 90 12.08 13.25 10.35
C PRO A 90 13.39 12.79 11.01
N PRO A 91 14.14 13.70 11.66
CA PRO A 91 15.39 13.36 12.34
C PRO A 91 15.20 12.17 13.31
N GLY A 92 16.04 11.15 13.15
CA GLY A 92 15.99 9.94 13.97
C GLY A 92 15.13 8.81 13.39
N CYS A 93 14.37 9.05 12.33
CA CYS A 93 13.66 8.00 11.62
C CYS A 93 14.53 7.40 10.52
N VAL A 94 14.77 6.13 10.61
CA VAL A 94 15.53 5.34 9.64
C VAL A 94 14.83 4.00 9.46
N ASN A 95 15.02 3.34 8.33
CA ASN A 95 14.61 1.96 8.20
C ASN A 95 15.46 1.09 9.13
N SER A 96 14.93 0.78 10.32
CA SER A 96 15.63 -0.03 11.29
C SER A 96 15.38 -1.51 11.03
N VAL A 97 16.42 -2.32 11.19
CA VAL A 97 16.30 -3.79 11.19
C VAL A 97 16.36 -4.26 12.64
N GLY A 98 15.25 -4.73 13.17
CA GLY A 98 15.18 -5.30 14.52
C GLY A 98 15.84 -6.69 14.60
N ILE A 99 15.76 -7.29 15.78
CA ILE A 99 16.38 -8.59 16.08
C ILE A 99 15.40 -9.79 15.93
N GLY A 100 14.13 -9.50 15.63
CA GLY A 100 13.10 -10.52 15.44
C GLY A 100 13.04 -11.06 14.02
N THR A 101 12.05 -11.90 13.77
CA THR A 101 11.81 -12.52 12.45
C THR A 101 10.51 -12.05 11.81
N GLY A 102 9.71 -11.28 12.51
CA GLY A 102 8.44 -10.77 12.03
C GLY A 102 8.56 -9.45 11.27
N MET A 103 7.44 -9.00 10.75
CA MET A 103 7.35 -7.82 9.88
C MET A 103 6.07 -7.02 10.20
N VAL A 104 6.14 -5.71 10.02
CA VAL A 104 5.01 -4.78 10.09
C VAL A 104 4.95 -4.03 8.77
N MET A 105 3.79 -4.03 8.11
CA MET A 105 3.61 -3.43 6.78
C MET A 105 2.31 -2.65 6.70
N GLY A 106 2.26 -1.67 5.81
CA GLY A 106 1.04 -0.91 5.58
C GLY A 106 1.24 0.28 4.65
N GLN A 107 0.31 1.22 4.75
CA GLN A 107 0.26 2.39 3.88
C GLN A 107 0.19 3.68 4.69
N VAL A 108 0.89 4.71 4.21
CA VAL A 108 0.65 6.10 4.59
C VAL A 108 0.33 6.86 3.30
N PHE A 109 -0.83 7.50 3.25
CA PHE A 109 -1.38 8.06 2.02
C PHE A 109 -2.14 9.37 2.26
N VAL A 110 -2.35 10.14 1.18
CA VAL A 110 -3.29 11.28 1.18
C VAL A 110 -4.72 10.75 1.15
N ASP A 111 -5.51 11.04 2.15
CA ASP A 111 -6.91 10.58 2.26
C ASP A 111 -7.86 11.45 1.43
N ASP A 112 -7.57 11.57 0.14
CA ASP A 112 -8.36 12.32 -0.82
C ASP A 112 -8.73 11.45 -2.03
N PRO A 113 -10.01 11.03 -2.14
CA PRO A 113 -10.48 10.21 -3.26
C PRO A 113 -10.38 10.91 -4.62
N SER A 114 -10.33 12.24 -4.65
CA SER A 114 -10.20 12.99 -5.91
C SER A 114 -8.79 12.86 -6.50
N GLN A 115 -7.80 12.55 -5.67
CA GLN A 115 -6.41 12.32 -6.04
C GLN A 115 -6.03 10.85 -6.15
N ASN A 116 -7.01 9.94 -6.00
CA ASN A 116 -6.77 8.49 -6.02
C ASN A 116 -5.81 8.01 -4.92
N TYR A 117 -5.85 8.62 -3.73
CA TYR A 117 -5.10 8.23 -2.53
C TYR A 117 -3.58 8.07 -2.75
N PRO A 118 -2.87 9.13 -3.20
CA PRO A 118 -1.44 9.00 -3.46
C PRO A 118 -0.66 8.68 -2.19
N TYR A 119 0.41 7.90 -2.33
CA TYR A 119 1.31 7.56 -1.23
C TYR A 119 2.08 8.77 -0.74
N LEU A 120 2.30 8.82 0.57
CA LEU A 120 3.15 9.82 1.20
C LEU A 120 4.53 9.24 1.45
N ALA A 121 5.53 9.80 0.80
CA ALA A 121 6.92 9.42 0.93
C ALA A 121 7.61 10.12 2.11
N GLY A 122 8.65 9.49 2.68
CA GLY A 122 9.48 10.10 3.71
C GLY A 122 8.83 10.21 5.10
N TRP A 123 7.63 9.63 5.28
CA TRP A 123 6.98 9.61 6.59
C TRP A 123 7.56 8.53 7.47
N CYS A 124 7.63 8.84 8.76
CA CYS A 124 8.12 7.90 9.76
C CYS A 124 6.97 7.07 10.32
N VAL A 125 7.19 5.76 10.38
CA VAL A 125 6.31 4.84 11.10
C VAL A 125 7.11 4.18 12.22
N GLU A 126 6.56 4.18 13.42
CA GLU A 126 7.18 3.61 14.62
C GLU A 126 6.40 2.39 15.10
N VAL A 127 7.13 1.35 15.48
CA VAL A 127 6.60 0.20 16.22
C VAL A 127 6.95 0.39 17.68
N ARG A 128 5.95 0.50 18.54
CA ARG A 128 6.09 0.74 19.98
C ARG A 128 5.64 -0.46 20.78
N ASP A 129 6.39 -0.80 21.82
CA ASP A 129 6.01 -1.84 22.78
C ASP A 129 4.93 -1.36 23.76
N ALA A 130 4.51 -2.24 24.67
CA ALA A 130 3.48 -1.94 25.67
C ALA A 130 3.88 -0.83 26.66
N SER A 131 5.18 -0.48 26.76
CA SER A 131 5.67 0.63 27.57
C SER A 131 5.65 1.96 26.80
N GLY A 132 5.37 1.93 25.50
CA GLY A 132 5.49 3.06 24.58
C GLY A 132 6.90 3.28 24.02
N ALA A 133 7.84 2.39 24.32
CA ALA A 133 9.19 2.48 23.78
C ALA A 133 9.19 2.08 22.28
N VAL A 134 9.85 2.90 21.47
CA VAL A 134 10.06 2.62 20.04
C VAL A 134 11.09 1.49 19.90
N ILE A 135 10.68 0.38 19.30
CA ILE A 135 11.51 -0.80 19.09
C ILE A 135 11.99 -0.96 17.64
N ALA A 136 11.28 -0.37 16.70
CA ALA A 136 11.63 -0.35 15.29
C ALA A 136 10.99 0.85 14.61
N THR A 137 11.60 1.31 13.52
CA THR A 137 11.09 2.39 12.68
C THR A 137 11.20 2.04 11.22
N GLY A 138 10.33 2.62 10.40
CA GLY A 138 10.38 2.55 8.95
C GLY A 138 10.06 3.90 8.31
N VAL A 139 10.57 4.09 7.12
CA VAL A 139 10.32 5.27 6.30
C VAL A 139 9.46 4.85 5.10
N THR A 140 8.42 5.61 4.83
CA THR A 140 7.50 5.31 3.73
C THR A 140 8.10 5.66 2.38
N SER A 141 7.75 4.88 1.36
CA SER A 141 8.05 5.12 -0.05
C SER A 141 6.93 5.92 -0.73
N GLY A 142 7.25 6.66 -1.78
CA GLY A 142 6.26 7.30 -2.65
C GLY A 142 5.55 6.34 -3.60
N VAL A 143 5.95 5.06 -3.60
CA VAL A 143 5.39 4.01 -4.45
C VAL A 143 5.09 2.76 -3.62
N ALA A 144 4.23 1.88 -4.16
CA ALA A 144 3.97 0.59 -3.54
C ALA A 144 5.23 -0.29 -3.54
N LEU A 145 5.49 -0.98 -2.43
CA LEU A 145 6.61 -1.91 -2.26
C LEU A 145 6.21 -3.35 -2.64
N ASP A 146 4.92 -3.63 -2.70
CA ASP A 146 4.35 -4.95 -2.97
C ASP A 146 3.01 -4.86 -3.72
N ILE A 147 2.43 -6.02 -4.04
CA ILE A 147 1.16 -6.13 -4.78
C ILE A 147 -0.07 -5.77 -3.93
N GLU A 148 0.05 -5.74 -2.62
CA GLU A 148 -0.97 -5.32 -1.67
C GLU A 148 -1.03 -3.78 -1.55
N GLY A 149 -0.05 -3.09 -2.13
CA GLY A 149 0.04 -1.63 -2.13
C GLY A 149 0.67 -1.04 -0.87
N ASN A 150 1.39 -1.85 -0.07
CA ASN A 150 2.10 -1.32 1.08
C ASN A 150 3.24 -0.40 0.64
N ASN A 151 3.37 0.78 1.26
CA ASN A 151 4.46 1.70 0.99
C ASN A 151 5.45 1.84 2.15
N TYR A 152 5.29 1.04 3.20
CA TYR A 152 6.33 0.81 4.19
C TYR A 152 6.39 -0.66 4.63
N SER A 153 7.58 -1.10 5.03
CA SER A 153 7.85 -2.44 5.55
C SER A 153 8.95 -2.36 6.61
N ILE A 154 8.62 -2.73 7.85
CA ILE A 154 9.52 -2.73 8.99
C ILE A 154 9.83 -4.18 9.34
N THR A 155 11.06 -4.61 9.11
CA THR A 155 11.50 -5.99 9.31
C THR A 155 12.20 -6.19 10.65
N GLY A 156 12.33 -7.44 11.08
CA GLY A 156 13.03 -7.77 12.30
C GLY A 156 12.22 -7.48 13.57
N VAL A 157 10.91 -7.37 13.48
CA VAL A 157 10.04 -7.17 14.64
C VAL A 157 9.89 -8.51 15.38
N PRO A 158 10.16 -8.58 16.69
CA PRO A 158 9.91 -9.80 17.45
C PRO A 158 8.43 -10.17 17.48
N ALA A 159 8.11 -11.46 17.74
CA ALA A 159 6.72 -11.85 17.96
C ALA A 159 6.16 -11.13 19.20
N GLY A 160 4.97 -10.57 19.07
CA GLY A 160 4.35 -9.77 20.14
C GLY A 160 3.17 -8.94 19.68
N THR A 161 2.66 -8.12 20.59
CA THR A 161 1.62 -7.14 20.32
C THR A 161 2.20 -5.74 20.48
N TYR A 162 2.00 -4.91 19.50
CA TYR A 162 2.62 -3.58 19.38
C TYR A 162 1.60 -2.53 19.03
N THR A 163 1.91 -1.27 19.35
CA THR A 163 1.25 -0.12 18.76
C THR A 163 2.10 0.38 17.61
N VAL A 164 1.50 0.51 16.44
CA VAL A 164 2.13 1.12 15.25
C VAL A 164 1.61 2.53 15.13
N CYS A 165 2.52 3.49 15.06
CA CYS A 165 2.23 4.91 15.02
C CYS A 165 2.88 5.54 13.79
N GLU A 166 2.17 6.37 13.05
CA GLU A 166 2.84 7.31 12.16
C GLU A 166 3.34 8.53 12.94
N VAL A 167 4.34 9.19 12.41
CA VAL A 167 4.88 10.43 12.95
C VAL A 167 4.67 11.53 11.92
N LEU A 168 3.79 12.47 12.24
CA LEU A 168 3.52 13.61 11.34
C LEU A 168 4.80 14.44 11.17
N PRO A 169 5.09 14.91 9.94
CA PRO A 169 6.23 15.79 9.71
C PRO A 169 6.12 17.05 10.56
N PRO A 170 7.20 17.49 11.22
CA PRO A 170 7.16 18.66 12.08
C PRO A 170 6.91 19.94 11.27
N ASN A 171 6.23 20.91 11.90
CA ASN A 171 5.94 22.24 11.32
C ASN A 171 5.07 22.21 10.04
N THR A 172 4.21 21.22 9.91
CA THR A 172 3.26 21.10 8.80
C THR A 172 1.82 21.28 9.27
N THR A 173 0.90 21.42 8.32
CA THR A 173 -0.56 21.45 8.56
C THR A 173 -1.19 20.05 8.45
N TRP A 174 -0.39 19.03 8.15
CA TRP A 174 -0.86 17.66 8.02
C TRP A 174 -1.51 17.16 9.31
N HIS A 175 -2.62 16.47 9.15
CA HIS A 175 -3.33 15.82 10.24
C HIS A 175 -3.84 14.45 9.80
N GLU A 176 -3.85 13.50 10.73
CA GLU A 176 -4.37 12.16 10.49
C GLU A 176 -5.89 12.18 10.34
N THR A 177 -6.38 11.42 9.37
CA THR A 177 -7.81 11.18 9.11
C THR A 177 -8.18 9.72 9.33
N THR A 178 -7.23 8.81 9.19
CA THR A 178 -7.37 7.38 9.41
C THR A 178 -6.12 6.83 10.09
N PRO A 179 -6.27 6.10 11.21
CA PRO A 179 -7.51 5.73 11.89
C PRO A 179 -8.15 6.89 12.66
N THR A 180 -9.46 6.83 12.91
CA THR A 180 -10.19 7.85 13.70
C THR A 180 -10.23 7.55 15.19
N SER A 181 -9.65 6.45 15.61
CA SER A 181 -9.53 6.02 17.01
C SER A 181 -8.51 4.89 17.14
N GLY A 182 -7.86 4.81 18.29
CA GLY A 182 -6.86 3.79 18.57
C GLY A 182 -6.03 4.14 19.79
N PRO A 183 -4.90 3.46 20.01
CA PRO A 183 -3.91 3.87 21.01
C PRO A 183 -3.42 5.30 20.72
N ASP A 184 -3.22 6.09 21.75
CA ASP A 184 -2.68 7.44 21.61
C ASP A 184 -1.18 7.40 21.26
N CYS A 185 -0.83 7.90 20.09
CA CYS A 185 0.55 8.06 19.62
C CYS A 185 1.17 9.42 19.96
N GLY A 186 0.37 10.33 20.52
CA GLY A 186 0.74 11.71 20.80
C GLY A 186 0.42 12.66 19.64
N GLY A 187 0.32 13.96 19.95
CA GLY A 187 0.10 14.99 18.93
C GLY A 187 -1.25 14.93 18.19
N GLY A 188 -2.20 14.15 18.69
CA GLY A 188 -3.50 13.94 18.02
C GLY A 188 -3.52 12.79 17.02
N VAL A 189 -2.46 11.99 16.99
CA VAL A 189 -2.31 10.82 16.13
C VAL A 189 -2.77 9.57 16.88
N PHE A 190 -3.55 8.72 16.22
CA PHE A 190 -3.96 7.42 16.72
C PHE A 190 -3.13 6.30 16.09
N GLY A 191 -2.75 5.32 16.90
CA GLY A 191 -2.04 4.15 16.41
C GLY A 191 -2.96 2.99 16.07
N LEU A 192 -2.35 2.01 15.41
CA LEU A 192 -2.97 0.72 15.11
C LEU A 192 -2.30 -0.39 15.92
N ILE A 193 -3.09 -1.39 16.31
CA ILE A 193 -2.54 -2.57 17.00
C ILE A 193 -2.05 -3.58 15.97
N ALA A 194 -0.78 -3.93 16.06
CA ALA A 194 -0.16 -5.00 15.30
C ALA A 194 0.10 -6.23 16.18
N VAL A 195 -0.36 -7.39 15.73
CA VAL A 195 0.01 -8.68 16.33
C VAL A 195 0.98 -9.39 15.38
N VAL A 196 2.24 -9.39 15.77
CA VAL A 196 3.31 -10.00 14.98
C VAL A 196 3.57 -11.42 15.48
N MET A 197 3.50 -12.38 14.59
CA MET A 197 3.90 -13.77 14.84
C MET A 197 5.34 -14.01 14.43
N GLU A 198 5.97 -15.05 14.96
CA GLU A 198 7.30 -15.43 14.55
C GLU A 198 7.35 -15.77 13.05
N GLY A 199 8.21 -15.09 12.29
CA GLY A 199 8.28 -15.21 10.84
C GLY A 199 7.05 -14.72 10.07
N GLY A 200 6.09 -14.08 10.75
CA GLY A 200 4.86 -13.56 10.17
C GLY A 200 4.88 -12.06 9.92
N ALA A 201 3.91 -11.58 9.17
CA ALA A 201 3.67 -10.16 8.95
C ALA A 201 2.38 -9.71 9.67
N ALA A 202 2.40 -8.51 10.24
CA ALA A 202 1.22 -7.73 10.55
C ALA A 202 1.05 -6.72 9.41
N ASP A 203 -0.05 -6.82 8.70
CA ASP A 203 -0.34 -6.12 7.46
C ASP A 203 -1.62 -5.27 7.58
N LEU A 204 -1.92 -4.48 6.54
CA LEU A 204 -3.10 -3.61 6.46
C LEU A 204 -3.12 -2.49 7.52
N LEU A 205 -1.95 -2.03 7.94
CA LEU A 205 -1.82 -0.93 8.88
C LEU A 205 -1.77 0.39 8.10
N TRP A 206 -2.92 1.00 7.91
CA TRP A 206 -3.10 2.14 7.01
C TRP A 206 -3.33 3.44 7.76
N PHE A 207 -2.59 4.47 7.35
CA PHE A 207 -2.69 5.83 7.88
C PHE A 207 -3.04 6.79 6.74
N GLY A 208 -4.18 7.43 6.86
CA GLY A 208 -4.65 8.43 5.92
C GLY A 208 -4.48 9.83 6.49
N ASN A 209 -4.08 10.77 5.65
CA ASN A 209 -3.74 12.11 6.06
C ASN A 209 -4.26 13.18 5.09
N LEU A 210 -4.56 14.35 5.61
CA LEU A 210 -4.85 15.55 4.82
C LEU A 210 -3.93 16.71 5.25
N PRO A 211 -3.57 17.61 4.30
CA PRO A 211 -2.73 18.78 4.58
C PRO A 211 -3.45 19.88 5.35
#